data_da6db3df1c98183759aaa88845e1ef68
#
_entry.id   da6db3df1c98183759aaa88845e1ef68
#
_cell.length_a   1.000
_cell.length_b   1.000
_cell.length_c   1.000
_cell.angle_alpha   90.00
_cell.angle_beta   90.00
_cell.angle_gamma   90.00
#
_symmetry.space_group_name_H-M   'P 1'
#
loop_
_entity.id
_entity.type
_entity.pdbx_description
1 polymer ?
#
loop_
_entity_poly.entity_id
_entity_poly.type
_entity_poly.pdbx_seq_one_letter_code
_entity_poly.pdbx_strand_id
1 'polypeptide(L)'
;ATYWPEIQRICDKYGILLVLDEVITGFGRTGNMFAATTFGIKPHIITIAKGLSSGYQPIGGSIIHDEVFNVVAEGGELYHGYTYSGHPVAAAVALENLRIIQEEGVVEHVRDVAHPYLAEKWHALADHPMVGETKLVGLMGSIALTPNKATRAKFASEAGTVGYKVRERCFANNIIMRHVGDRMIIAPPLVIKPAEIDILMERAKKSLDEAYKIVKDEGLFVAG
;
A
#
# COMPACT_ATOMS: atom_id res chain seq x y z
N ALA A 1 15.55 -6.86 0.43
CA ALA A 1 15.46 -8.33 0.39
C ALA A 1 15.84 -8.99 1.72
N THR A 2 16.50 -8.28 2.65
CA THR A 2 17.01 -8.85 3.91
C THR A 2 16.22 -8.42 5.15
N TYR A 3 15.37 -7.38 5.06
CA TYR A 3 14.68 -6.80 6.21
C TYR A 3 13.77 -7.81 6.93
N TRP A 4 12.81 -8.39 6.21
CA TRP A 4 11.82 -9.28 6.84
C TRP A 4 12.42 -10.59 7.36
N PRO A 5 13.30 -11.30 6.61
CA PRO A 5 14.00 -12.48 7.14
C PRO A 5 14.79 -12.17 8.42
N GLU A 6 15.42 -11.00 8.51
CA GLU A 6 16.18 -10.62 9.69
C GLU A 6 15.28 -10.27 10.88
N ILE A 7 14.15 -9.59 10.67
CA ILE A 7 13.14 -9.34 11.70
C ILE A 7 12.60 -10.67 12.24
N GLN A 8 12.22 -11.60 11.34
CA GLN A 8 11.75 -12.94 11.76
C GLN A 8 12.81 -13.64 12.63
N ARG A 9 14.06 -13.69 12.16
CA ARG A 9 15.16 -14.30 12.90
C ARG A 9 15.39 -13.68 14.29
N ILE A 10 15.24 -12.36 14.42
CA ILE A 10 15.39 -11.68 15.71
C ILE A 10 14.20 -12.04 16.63
N CYS A 11 12.98 -11.99 16.11
CA CYS A 11 11.79 -12.35 16.89
C CYS A 11 11.88 -13.79 17.41
N ASP A 12 12.22 -14.75 16.52
CA ASP A 12 12.39 -16.16 16.89
C ASP A 12 13.48 -16.34 17.93
N LYS A 13 14.63 -15.68 17.76
CA LYS A 13 15.78 -15.81 18.68
C LYS A 13 15.48 -15.34 20.10
N TYR A 14 14.68 -14.27 20.25
CA TYR A 14 14.44 -13.64 21.54
C TYR A 14 13.03 -13.90 22.08
N GLY A 15 12.23 -14.75 21.46
CA GLY A 15 10.85 -15.02 21.87
C GLY A 15 9.94 -13.78 21.80
N ILE A 16 10.16 -12.92 20.78
CA ILE A 16 9.39 -11.68 20.61
C ILE A 16 8.18 -11.99 19.74
N LEU A 17 6.99 -11.64 20.19
CA LEU A 17 5.77 -11.75 19.40
C LEU A 17 5.81 -10.77 18.22
N LEU A 18 5.70 -11.29 17.00
CA LEU A 18 5.63 -10.49 15.78
C LEU A 18 4.18 -10.17 15.45
N VAL A 19 3.85 -8.88 15.43
CA VAL A 19 2.54 -8.37 15.02
C VAL A 19 2.68 -7.69 13.67
N LEU A 20 1.88 -8.10 12.68
CA LEU A 20 1.82 -7.47 11.37
C LEU A 20 0.54 -6.65 11.22
N ASP A 21 0.69 -5.39 10.82
CA ASP A 21 -0.42 -4.56 10.41
C ASP A 21 -0.73 -4.80 8.92
N GLU A 22 -1.70 -5.68 8.67
CA GLU A 22 -2.19 -6.00 7.33
C GLU A 22 -3.46 -5.21 6.94
N VAL A 23 -3.75 -4.15 7.67
CA VAL A 23 -4.93 -3.30 7.42
C VAL A 23 -4.97 -2.76 5.99
N ILE A 24 -3.81 -2.45 5.38
CA ILE A 24 -3.72 -2.00 3.98
C ILE A 24 -3.29 -3.14 3.05
N THR A 25 -2.40 -4.00 3.51
CA THR A 25 -1.72 -5.00 2.67
C THR A 25 -2.52 -6.28 2.49
N GLY A 26 -3.42 -6.57 3.40
CA GLY A 26 -4.29 -7.75 3.33
C GLY A 26 -5.30 -7.72 2.19
N PHE A 27 -5.92 -8.88 1.97
CA PHE A 27 -7.01 -9.12 1.01
C PHE A 27 -6.64 -8.83 -0.44
N GLY A 28 -5.43 -9.26 -0.86
CA GLY A 28 -5.01 -9.25 -2.26
C GLY A 28 -4.14 -8.07 -2.69
N ARG A 29 -3.95 -7.05 -1.86
CA ARG A 29 -3.23 -5.82 -2.22
C ARG A 29 -1.80 -6.06 -2.73
N THR A 30 -1.11 -7.07 -2.22
CA THR A 30 0.27 -7.43 -2.59
C THR A 30 0.35 -8.57 -3.61
N GLY A 31 -0.78 -9.05 -4.14
CA GLY A 31 -0.85 -10.22 -5.03
C GLY A 31 -0.95 -11.56 -4.28
N ASN A 32 -1.03 -11.53 -2.97
CA ASN A 32 -1.39 -12.64 -2.09
C ASN A 32 -2.47 -12.20 -1.12
N MET A 33 -3.19 -13.12 -0.49
CA MET A 33 -4.23 -12.78 0.49
C MET A 33 -3.67 -11.89 1.60
N PHE A 34 -2.45 -12.16 2.06
CA PHE A 34 -1.72 -11.36 3.06
C PHE A 34 -0.28 -11.11 2.62
N ALA A 35 0.28 -9.95 3.00
CA ALA A 35 1.67 -9.61 2.75
C ALA A 35 2.63 -10.53 3.52
N ALA A 36 2.20 -11.11 4.64
CA ALA A 36 2.93 -12.17 5.33
C ALA A 36 3.38 -13.26 4.34
N THR A 37 2.48 -13.71 3.46
CA THR A 37 2.80 -14.70 2.41
C THR A 37 3.77 -14.11 1.37
N THR A 38 3.56 -12.87 0.94
CA THR A 38 4.41 -12.18 -0.04
C THR A 38 5.87 -12.07 0.43
N PHE A 39 6.08 -11.88 1.72
CA PHE A 39 7.41 -11.68 2.31
C PHE A 39 7.95 -12.91 3.06
N GLY A 40 7.21 -14.02 3.10
CA GLY A 40 7.61 -15.25 3.77
C GLY A 40 7.73 -15.11 5.29
N ILE A 41 6.84 -14.32 5.92
CA ILE A 41 6.84 -14.03 7.35
C ILE A 41 5.80 -14.88 8.06
N LYS A 42 6.11 -15.28 9.30
CA LYS A 42 5.21 -16.02 10.19
C LYS A 42 4.86 -15.15 11.40
N PRO A 43 3.84 -14.30 11.31
CA PRO A 43 3.43 -13.47 12.42
C PRO A 43 2.67 -14.27 13.48
N HIS A 44 2.71 -13.79 14.72
CA HIS A 44 1.88 -14.30 15.80
C HIS A 44 0.50 -13.63 15.83
N ILE A 45 0.42 -12.37 15.36
CA ILE A 45 -0.83 -11.61 15.29
C ILE A 45 -0.84 -10.83 13.98
N ILE A 46 -2.01 -10.78 13.33
CA ILE A 46 -2.25 -9.95 12.14
C ILE A 46 -3.45 -9.05 12.43
N THR A 47 -3.29 -7.73 12.25
CA THR A 47 -4.43 -6.82 12.30
C THR A 47 -5.04 -6.65 10.90
N ILE A 48 -6.37 -6.68 10.82
CA ILE A 48 -7.12 -6.64 9.57
C ILE A 48 -8.25 -5.61 9.61
N ALA A 49 -8.50 -4.94 8.49
CA ALA A 49 -9.62 -4.03 8.27
C ALA A 49 -9.77 -3.75 6.76
N LYS A 50 -10.27 -2.61 6.37
CA LYS A 50 -10.37 -2.06 4.99
C LYS A 50 -10.78 -3.09 3.93
N GLY A 51 -9.82 -3.81 3.34
CA GLY A 51 -10.07 -4.85 2.35
C GLY A 51 -10.96 -5.99 2.84
N LEU A 52 -11.07 -6.19 4.15
CA LEU A 52 -11.95 -7.19 4.75
C LEU A 52 -13.42 -7.01 4.33
N SER A 53 -13.89 -5.78 4.21
CA SER A 53 -15.25 -5.45 3.75
C SER A 53 -15.27 -4.56 2.51
N SER A 54 -14.13 -4.30 1.88
CA SER A 54 -13.97 -3.34 0.76
C SER A 54 -14.60 -1.96 1.05
N GLY A 55 -14.72 -1.58 2.33
CA GLY A 55 -15.26 -0.30 2.77
C GLY A 55 -16.79 -0.21 2.81
N TYR A 56 -17.52 -1.27 2.48
CA TYR A 56 -18.98 -1.28 2.52
C TYR A 56 -19.54 -1.20 3.94
N GLN A 57 -18.87 -1.81 4.91
CA GLN A 57 -19.20 -1.69 6.33
C GLN A 57 -17.93 -1.52 7.18
N PRO A 58 -17.95 -0.67 8.22
CA PRO A 58 -16.83 -0.57 9.16
C PRO A 58 -16.66 -1.90 9.90
N ILE A 59 -15.53 -2.54 9.72
CA ILE A 59 -15.15 -3.77 10.43
C ILE A 59 -13.63 -3.86 10.46
N GLY A 60 -13.11 -4.39 11.54
CA GLY A 60 -11.71 -4.75 11.71
C GLY A 60 -11.59 -5.86 12.73
N GLY A 61 -10.42 -6.46 12.79
CA GLY A 61 -10.16 -7.56 13.72
C GLY A 61 -8.68 -7.86 13.83
N SER A 62 -8.38 -8.87 14.64
CA SER A 62 -7.07 -9.46 14.77
C SER A 62 -7.15 -10.97 14.59
N ILE A 63 -6.27 -11.51 13.76
CA ILE A 63 -6.06 -12.96 13.63
C ILE A 63 -4.90 -13.30 14.55
N ILE A 64 -5.11 -14.23 15.46
CA ILE A 64 -4.15 -14.57 16.52
C ILE A 64 -3.74 -16.04 16.32
N HIS A 65 -2.43 -16.30 16.33
CA HIS A 65 -1.87 -17.63 16.27
C HIS A 65 -2.23 -18.44 17.53
N ASP A 66 -2.44 -19.74 17.39
CA ASP A 66 -2.85 -20.64 18.49
C ASP A 66 -1.93 -20.57 19.71
N GLU A 67 -0.63 -20.38 19.48
CA GLU A 67 0.36 -20.25 20.56
C GLU A 67 0.02 -19.07 21.51
N VAL A 68 -0.40 -17.94 20.95
CA VAL A 68 -0.82 -16.77 21.75
C VAL A 68 -2.22 -16.98 22.30
N PHE A 69 -3.13 -17.52 21.49
CA PHE A 69 -4.51 -17.76 21.88
C PHE A 69 -4.59 -18.71 23.08
N ASN A 70 -3.84 -19.81 23.09
CA ASN A 70 -3.85 -20.80 24.17
C ASN A 70 -3.43 -20.18 25.50
N VAL A 71 -2.40 -19.34 25.52
CA VAL A 71 -1.98 -18.63 26.75
C VAL A 71 -3.09 -17.70 27.27
N VAL A 72 -3.78 -16.99 26.39
CA VAL A 72 -4.90 -16.12 26.76
C VAL A 72 -6.07 -16.94 27.28
N ALA A 73 -6.39 -18.06 26.63
CA ALA A 73 -7.50 -18.94 27.01
C ALA A 73 -7.25 -19.64 28.38
N GLU A 74 -6.01 -20.05 28.65
CA GLU A 74 -5.60 -20.61 29.93
C GLU A 74 -5.59 -19.56 31.05
N GLY A 75 -5.30 -18.30 30.71
CA GLY A 75 -5.29 -17.18 31.66
C GLY A 75 -6.67 -16.71 32.10
N GLY A 76 -7.74 -17.23 31.48
CA GLY A 76 -9.13 -16.92 31.80
C GLY A 76 -9.77 -15.97 30.80
N GLU A 77 -10.39 -14.90 31.25
CA GLU A 77 -11.19 -14.00 30.44
C GLU A 77 -10.35 -12.85 29.87
N LEU A 78 -10.47 -12.60 28.55
CA LEU A 78 -9.90 -11.42 27.91
C LEU A 78 -10.84 -10.22 28.05
N TYR A 79 -10.55 -9.33 28.99
CA TYR A 79 -11.34 -8.12 29.24
C TYR A 79 -11.12 -7.06 28.16
N HIS A 80 -11.47 -7.38 26.92
CA HIS A 80 -11.37 -6.45 25.80
C HIS A 80 -12.53 -6.63 24.86
N GLY A 81 -13.19 -5.52 24.48
CA GLY A 81 -14.28 -5.50 23.52
C GLY A 81 -14.93 -4.14 23.40
N TYR A 82 -15.61 -3.95 22.31
CA TYR A 82 -16.43 -2.78 22.04
C TYR A 82 -17.90 -3.21 21.92
N THR A 83 -18.84 -2.32 22.23
CA THR A 83 -20.28 -2.61 22.17
C THR A 83 -20.72 -3.14 20.80
N TYR A 84 -20.12 -2.66 19.72
CA TYR A 84 -20.42 -3.10 18.36
C TYR A 84 -19.52 -4.22 17.83
N SER A 85 -18.67 -4.83 18.66
CA SER A 85 -17.88 -6.00 18.25
C SER A 85 -18.79 -7.14 17.80
N GLY A 86 -18.42 -7.80 16.69
CA GLY A 86 -19.22 -8.90 16.14
C GLY A 86 -20.55 -8.47 15.53
N HIS A 87 -20.69 -7.20 15.09
CA HIS A 87 -21.93 -6.71 14.49
C HIS A 87 -22.36 -7.59 13.30
N PRO A 88 -23.55 -8.20 13.31
CA PRO A 88 -23.93 -9.24 12.34
C PRO A 88 -23.99 -8.73 10.89
N VAL A 89 -24.43 -7.51 10.67
CA VAL A 89 -24.46 -6.92 9.31
C VAL A 89 -23.04 -6.72 8.78
N ALA A 90 -22.13 -6.19 9.60
CA ALA A 90 -20.74 -6.00 9.20
C ALA A 90 -20.04 -7.35 8.91
N ALA A 91 -20.31 -8.37 9.74
CA ALA A 91 -19.80 -9.72 9.53
C ALA A 91 -20.35 -10.35 8.22
N ALA A 92 -21.64 -10.21 7.95
CA ALA A 92 -22.27 -10.72 6.71
C ALA A 92 -21.65 -10.06 5.47
N VAL A 93 -21.44 -8.74 5.49
CA VAL A 93 -20.78 -8.00 4.39
C VAL A 93 -19.34 -8.46 4.21
N ALA A 94 -18.59 -8.66 5.30
CA ALA A 94 -17.22 -9.15 5.21
C ALA A 94 -17.15 -10.57 4.63
N LEU A 95 -18.04 -11.47 5.04
CA LEU A 95 -18.12 -12.83 4.50
C LEU A 95 -18.43 -12.83 3.00
N GLU A 96 -19.40 -12.01 2.57
CA GLU A 96 -19.75 -11.89 1.15
C GLU A 96 -18.57 -11.30 0.34
N ASN A 97 -17.90 -10.28 0.87
CA ASN A 97 -16.73 -9.71 0.22
C ASN A 97 -15.59 -10.75 0.06
N LEU A 98 -15.33 -11.56 1.09
CA LEU A 98 -14.34 -12.63 1.02
C LEU A 98 -14.73 -13.70 -0.02
N ARG A 99 -16.02 -14.06 -0.10
CA ARG A 99 -16.54 -14.97 -1.12
C ARG A 99 -16.27 -14.43 -2.53
N ILE A 100 -16.60 -13.16 -2.79
CA ILE A 100 -16.37 -12.49 -4.08
C ILE A 100 -14.89 -12.47 -4.43
N ILE A 101 -14.02 -12.07 -3.49
CA ILE A 101 -12.56 -12.06 -3.71
C ILE A 101 -12.05 -13.43 -4.17
N GLN A 102 -12.56 -14.49 -3.57
CA GLN A 102 -12.17 -15.87 -3.90
C GLN A 102 -12.79 -16.35 -5.22
N GLU A 103 -14.12 -16.20 -5.41
CA GLU A 103 -14.82 -16.72 -6.57
C GLU A 103 -14.47 -15.99 -7.86
N GLU A 104 -14.21 -14.67 -7.78
CA GLU A 104 -13.82 -13.87 -8.95
C GLU A 104 -12.31 -13.88 -9.20
N GLY A 105 -11.52 -14.59 -8.39
CA GLY A 105 -10.06 -14.69 -8.58
C GLY A 105 -9.35 -13.35 -8.47
N VAL A 106 -9.81 -12.46 -7.57
CA VAL A 106 -9.28 -11.09 -7.46
C VAL A 106 -7.79 -11.08 -7.09
N VAL A 107 -7.37 -11.99 -6.22
CA VAL A 107 -5.95 -12.10 -5.81
C VAL A 107 -5.08 -12.52 -6.98
N GLU A 108 -5.54 -13.51 -7.75
CA GLU A 108 -4.90 -14.02 -8.96
C GLU A 108 -4.82 -12.92 -10.02
N HIS A 109 -5.91 -12.17 -10.22
CA HIS A 109 -5.91 -11.03 -11.14
C HIS A 109 -4.85 -9.99 -10.77
N VAL A 110 -4.73 -9.65 -9.49
CA VAL A 110 -3.68 -8.73 -9.03
C VAL A 110 -2.30 -9.29 -9.31
N ARG A 111 -2.04 -10.56 -8.96
CA ARG A 111 -0.73 -11.18 -9.07
C ARG A 111 -0.30 -11.39 -10.51
N ASP A 112 -1.20 -11.92 -11.35
CA ASP A 112 -0.85 -12.48 -12.65
C ASP A 112 -1.14 -11.53 -13.81
N VAL A 113 -2.00 -10.50 -13.61
CA VAL A 113 -2.42 -9.55 -14.67
C VAL A 113 -2.09 -8.11 -14.31
N ALA A 114 -2.70 -7.57 -13.24
CA ALA A 114 -2.65 -6.14 -12.98
C ALA A 114 -1.27 -5.67 -12.51
N HIS A 115 -0.64 -6.42 -11.58
CA HIS A 115 0.70 -6.07 -11.07
C HIS A 115 1.77 -6.09 -12.15
N PRO A 116 1.97 -7.15 -12.94
CA PRO A 116 3.00 -7.17 -13.98
C PRO A 116 2.81 -6.04 -14.98
N TYR A 117 1.58 -5.81 -15.43
CA TYR A 117 1.25 -4.75 -16.39
C TYR A 117 1.51 -3.34 -15.82
N LEU A 118 1.13 -3.11 -14.56
CA LEU A 118 1.41 -1.84 -13.88
C LEU A 118 2.91 -1.66 -13.62
N ALA A 119 3.62 -2.73 -13.23
CA ALA A 119 5.03 -2.67 -12.84
C ALA A 119 5.92 -2.13 -13.96
N GLU A 120 5.75 -2.63 -15.19
CA GLU A 120 6.48 -2.15 -16.35
C GLU A 120 6.33 -0.63 -16.52
N LYS A 121 5.10 -0.16 -16.55
CA LYS A 121 4.78 1.26 -16.76
C LYS A 121 5.16 2.14 -15.56
N TRP A 122 4.98 1.62 -14.34
CA TRP A 122 5.32 2.34 -13.12
C TRP A 122 6.82 2.57 -12.99
N HIS A 123 7.62 1.56 -13.28
CA HIS A 123 9.07 1.67 -13.22
C HIS A 123 9.63 2.58 -14.33
N ALA A 124 8.97 2.69 -15.47
CA ALA A 124 9.35 3.64 -16.52
C ALA A 124 9.23 5.12 -16.07
N LEU A 125 8.44 5.43 -15.03
CA LEU A 125 8.43 6.77 -14.45
C LEU A 125 9.78 7.18 -13.84
N ALA A 126 10.69 6.24 -13.58
CA ALA A 126 12.04 6.53 -13.13
C ALA A 126 12.84 7.39 -14.13
N ASP A 127 12.46 7.43 -15.40
CA ASP A 127 13.10 8.27 -16.42
C ASP A 127 12.75 9.76 -16.26
N HIS A 128 11.64 10.07 -15.57
CA HIS A 128 11.22 11.45 -15.36
C HIS A 128 12.22 12.21 -14.46
N PRO A 129 12.60 13.47 -14.78
CA PRO A 129 13.66 14.23 -14.08
C PRO A 129 13.49 14.34 -12.57
N MET A 130 12.25 14.50 -12.09
CA MET A 130 11.95 14.62 -10.65
C MET A 130 11.83 13.28 -9.93
N VAL A 131 11.86 12.13 -10.61
CA VAL A 131 11.65 10.82 -9.97
C VAL A 131 12.98 10.17 -9.65
N GLY A 132 13.32 10.11 -8.37
CA GLY A 132 14.55 9.50 -7.87
C GLY A 132 14.43 8.02 -7.55
N GLU A 133 13.22 7.54 -7.27
CA GLU A 133 12.97 6.13 -6.94
C GLU A 133 11.53 5.76 -7.28
N THR A 134 11.33 4.58 -7.82
CA THR A 134 10.02 3.94 -7.96
C THR A 134 10.00 2.64 -7.16
N LYS A 135 8.90 2.39 -6.45
CA LYS A 135 8.64 1.12 -5.76
C LYS A 135 7.22 0.67 -6.06
N LEU A 136 7.07 -0.63 -6.24
CA LEU A 136 5.76 -1.25 -6.42
C LEU A 136 5.76 -2.64 -5.78
N VAL A 137 4.72 -2.94 -5.00
CA VAL A 137 4.43 -4.27 -4.45
C VAL A 137 2.95 -4.53 -4.66
N GLY A 138 2.62 -5.52 -5.47
CA GLY A 138 1.25 -5.73 -5.93
C GLY A 138 0.70 -4.45 -6.57
N LEU A 139 -0.41 -3.94 -6.06
CA LEU A 139 -1.01 -2.67 -6.49
C LEU A 139 -0.79 -1.53 -5.47
N MET A 140 0.33 -1.55 -4.75
CA MET A 140 0.81 -0.43 -3.94
C MET A 140 2.07 0.15 -4.56
N GLY A 141 1.95 1.34 -5.15
CA GLY A 141 3.05 2.04 -5.80
C GLY A 141 3.48 3.28 -5.04
N SER A 142 4.78 3.57 -5.05
CA SER A 142 5.29 4.87 -4.61
C SER A 142 6.41 5.36 -5.51
N ILE A 143 6.48 6.67 -5.70
CA ILE A 143 7.60 7.37 -6.30
C ILE A 143 8.14 8.42 -5.33
N ALA A 144 9.45 8.47 -5.15
CA ALA A 144 10.12 9.51 -4.40
C ALA A 144 10.53 10.63 -5.36
N LEU A 145 10.11 11.84 -5.05
CA LEU A 145 10.49 13.03 -5.82
C LEU A 145 11.81 13.59 -5.27
N THR A 146 12.67 14.06 -6.16
CA THR A 146 13.99 14.63 -5.81
C THR A 146 14.43 15.61 -6.89
N PRO A 147 15.16 16.67 -6.53
CA PRO A 147 15.82 17.54 -7.50
C PRO A 147 17.09 16.92 -8.08
N ASN A 148 17.69 15.94 -7.40
CA ASN A 148 18.91 15.28 -7.83
C ASN A 148 18.86 13.77 -7.57
N LYS A 149 18.79 13.00 -8.66
CA LYS A 149 18.67 11.54 -8.60
C LYS A 149 19.91 10.85 -8.02
N ALA A 150 21.10 11.38 -8.31
CA ALA A 150 22.36 10.75 -7.90
C ALA A 150 22.55 10.83 -6.38
N THR A 151 22.25 11.99 -5.79
CA THR A 151 22.41 12.22 -4.35
C THR A 151 21.14 11.93 -3.55
N ARG A 152 19.97 11.78 -4.23
CA ARG A 152 18.66 11.69 -3.59
C ARG A 152 18.35 12.88 -2.67
N ALA A 153 18.85 14.07 -3.06
CA ALA A 153 18.68 15.29 -2.30
C ALA A 153 17.19 15.59 -2.06
N LYS A 154 16.91 16.29 -0.96
CA LYS A 154 15.61 16.89 -0.72
C LYS A 154 15.50 18.21 -1.47
N PHE A 155 14.27 18.61 -1.80
CA PHE A 155 14.03 19.95 -2.34
C PHE A 155 14.38 21.02 -1.29
N ALA A 156 14.82 22.20 -1.76
CA ALA A 156 15.12 23.35 -0.91
C ALA A 156 13.84 24.09 -0.49
N SER A 157 12.85 23.36 -0.04
CA SER A 157 11.54 23.84 0.42
C SER A 157 11.09 23.04 1.62
N GLU A 158 10.01 23.45 2.26
CA GLU A 158 9.36 22.65 3.29
C GLU A 158 8.98 21.27 2.73
N ALA A 159 9.16 20.23 3.55
CA ALA A 159 8.89 18.84 3.15
C ALA A 159 7.41 18.67 2.73
N GLY A 160 7.19 18.13 1.54
CA GLY A 160 5.87 17.91 0.97
C GLY A 160 5.38 19.05 0.06
N THR A 161 6.10 20.15 -0.05
CA THR A 161 5.73 21.25 -0.97
C THR A 161 5.63 20.77 -2.41
N VAL A 162 6.62 20.04 -2.89
CA VAL A 162 6.63 19.51 -4.27
C VAL A 162 5.62 18.36 -4.41
N GLY A 163 5.51 17.49 -3.42
CA GLY A 163 4.48 16.44 -3.39
C GLY A 163 3.07 17.01 -3.48
N TYR A 164 2.79 18.10 -2.76
CA TYR A 164 1.51 18.81 -2.84
C TYR A 164 1.23 19.34 -4.24
N LYS A 165 2.23 19.98 -4.90
CA LYS A 165 2.08 20.48 -6.28
C LYS A 165 1.75 19.37 -7.27
N VAL A 166 2.44 18.23 -7.16
CA VAL A 166 2.14 17.05 -7.99
C VAL A 166 0.70 16.56 -7.73
N ARG A 167 0.28 16.49 -6.47
CA ARG A 167 -1.09 16.09 -6.12
C ARG A 167 -2.13 17.01 -6.72
N GLU A 168 -1.92 18.33 -6.71
CA GLU A 168 -2.82 19.32 -7.33
C GLU A 168 -2.96 19.08 -8.84
N ARG A 169 -1.83 18.78 -9.53
CA ARG A 169 -1.88 18.43 -10.95
C ARG A 169 -2.58 17.09 -11.20
N CYS A 170 -2.40 16.13 -10.28
CA CYS A 170 -3.16 14.89 -10.35
C CYS A 170 -4.68 15.14 -10.33
N PHE A 171 -5.17 15.94 -9.41
CA PHE A 171 -6.61 16.27 -9.37
C PHE A 171 -7.07 17.01 -10.63
N ALA A 172 -6.30 17.98 -11.13
CA ALA A 172 -6.59 18.68 -12.37
C ALA A 172 -6.63 17.74 -13.60
N ASN A 173 -5.90 16.64 -13.56
CA ASN A 173 -5.87 15.62 -14.61
C ASN A 173 -6.79 14.41 -14.31
N ASN A 174 -7.74 14.53 -13.37
CA ASN A 174 -8.70 13.48 -13.00
C ASN A 174 -8.03 12.16 -12.56
N ILE A 175 -7.01 12.26 -11.74
CA ILE A 175 -6.34 11.14 -11.09
C ILE A 175 -6.14 11.47 -9.61
N ILE A 176 -6.20 10.45 -8.76
CA ILE A 176 -5.92 10.59 -7.34
C ILE A 176 -4.60 9.90 -7.02
N MET A 177 -3.61 10.71 -6.63
CA MET A 177 -2.39 10.24 -5.99
C MET A 177 -2.23 10.96 -4.64
N ARG A 178 -1.96 10.20 -3.60
CA ARG A 178 -1.66 10.76 -2.28
C ARG A 178 -0.19 11.14 -2.20
N HIS A 179 0.12 12.26 -1.57
CA HIS A 179 1.50 12.58 -1.18
C HIS A 179 1.73 12.36 0.32
N VAL A 180 2.95 11.95 0.67
CA VAL A 180 3.47 11.90 2.03
C VAL A 180 4.88 12.49 1.97
N GLY A 181 5.05 13.69 2.49
CA GLY A 181 6.22 14.50 2.11
C GLY A 181 6.28 14.64 0.59
N ASP A 182 7.46 14.50 0.03
CA ASP A 182 7.68 14.53 -1.43
C ASP A 182 7.68 13.11 -2.04
N ARG A 183 6.87 12.22 -1.49
CA ARG A 183 6.61 10.89 -2.04
C ARG A 183 5.15 10.77 -2.48
N MET A 184 4.93 10.41 -3.74
CA MET A 184 3.60 10.13 -4.27
C MET A 184 3.27 8.65 -4.12
N ILE A 185 2.01 8.35 -3.81
CA ILE A 185 1.55 6.99 -3.54
C ILE A 185 0.29 6.71 -4.36
N ILE A 186 0.20 5.49 -4.92
CA ILE A 186 -1.02 4.94 -5.52
C ILE A 186 -1.44 3.64 -4.85
N ALA A 187 -2.73 3.39 -4.85
CA ALA A 187 -3.34 2.12 -4.46
C ALA A 187 -4.68 1.96 -5.23
N PRO A 188 -4.63 1.65 -6.53
CA PRO A 188 -5.83 1.53 -7.35
C PRO A 188 -6.71 0.36 -6.88
N PRO A 189 -7.99 0.28 -7.31
CA PRO A 189 -8.85 -0.87 -7.07
C PRO A 189 -8.19 -2.18 -7.51
N LEU A 190 -8.41 -3.26 -6.76
CA LEU A 190 -7.81 -4.58 -7.08
C LEU A 190 -8.28 -5.13 -8.42
N VAL A 191 -9.46 -4.75 -8.86
CA VAL A 191 -10.09 -5.17 -10.12
C VAL A 191 -9.73 -4.29 -11.32
N ILE A 192 -8.75 -3.40 -11.17
CA ILE A 192 -8.29 -2.49 -12.25
C ILE A 192 -7.83 -3.28 -13.47
N LYS A 193 -8.29 -2.86 -14.65
CA LYS A 193 -7.98 -3.51 -15.92
C LYS A 193 -6.80 -2.84 -16.61
N PRO A 194 -6.10 -3.52 -17.55
CA PRO A 194 -4.98 -2.95 -18.29
C PRO A 194 -5.28 -1.60 -18.95
N ALA A 195 -6.44 -1.45 -19.60
CA ALA A 195 -6.84 -0.17 -20.20
C ALA A 195 -7.01 0.97 -19.19
N GLU A 196 -7.46 0.66 -17.96
CA GLU A 196 -7.56 1.64 -16.88
C GLU A 196 -6.18 1.98 -16.30
N ILE A 197 -5.26 1.01 -16.28
CA ILE A 197 -3.85 1.25 -15.94
C ILE A 197 -3.20 2.18 -16.96
N ASP A 198 -3.50 2.04 -18.25
CA ASP A 198 -2.99 2.96 -19.28
C ASP A 198 -3.43 4.39 -19.01
N ILE A 199 -4.71 4.61 -18.72
CA ILE A 199 -5.26 5.93 -18.36
C ILE A 199 -4.60 6.46 -17.09
N LEU A 200 -4.44 5.62 -16.07
CA LEU A 200 -3.77 5.96 -14.82
C LEU A 200 -2.35 6.47 -15.08
N MET A 201 -1.59 5.73 -15.88
CA MET A 201 -0.17 6.02 -16.15
C MET A 201 0.02 7.24 -17.03
N GLU A 202 -0.80 7.42 -18.07
CA GLU A 202 -0.81 8.61 -18.90
C GLU A 202 -1.05 9.87 -18.06
N ARG A 203 -2.08 9.85 -17.22
CA ARG A 203 -2.44 10.99 -16.36
C ARG A 203 -1.39 11.23 -15.28
N ALA A 204 -0.81 10.19 -14.70
CA ALA A 204 0.26 10.31 -13.72
C ALA A 204 1.49 10.99 -14.32
N LYS A 205 1.91 10.54 -15.52
CA LYS A 205 3.04 11.15 -16.25
C LYS A 205 2.76 12.60 -16.58
N LYS A 206 1.59 12.90 -17.14
CA LYS A 206 1.17 14.28 -17.46
C LYS A 206 1.21 15.17 -16.22
N SER A 207 0.73 14.68 -15.10
CA SER A 207 0.72 15.45 -13.82
C SER A 207 2.15 15.72 -13.33
N LEU A 208 3.06 14.76 -13.49
CA LEU A 208 4.48 14.95 -13.17
C LEU A 208 5.13 15.96 -14.09
N ASP A 209 4.87 15.90 -15.42
CA ASP A 209 5.42 16.83 -16.41
C ASP A 209 4.94 18.28 -16.14
N GLU A 210 3.66 18.48 -15.79
CA GLU A 210 3.09 19.78 -15.44
C GLU A 210 3.68 20.34 -14.13
N ALA A 211 3.74 19.48 -13.09
CA ALA A 211 4.33 19.87 -11.81
C ALA A 211 5.81 20.20 -11.94
N TYR A 212 6.55 19.48 -12.78
CA TYR A 212 7.96 19.75 -13.03
C TYR A 212 8.20 21.16 -13.59
N LYS A 213 7.35 21.62 -14.51
CA LYS A 213 7.43 23.00 -15.03
C LYS A 213 7.24 24.00 -13.91
N ILE A 214 6.19 23.83 -13.09
CA ILE A 214 5.91 24.72 -11.95
C ILE A 214 7.08 24.76 -10.96
N VAL A 215 7.62 23.60 -10.60
CA VAL A 215 8.72 23.45 -9.64
C VAL A 215 10.01 24.12 -10.17
N LYS A 216 10.25 24.08 -11.50
CA LYS A 216 11.36 24.78 -12.15
C LYS A 216 11.14 26.30 -12.16
N ASP A 217 9.97 26.77 -12.55
CA ASP A 217 9.64 28.17 -12.64
C ASP A 217 9.70 28.87 -11.28
N GLU A 218 9.41 28.15 -10.21
CA GLU A 218 9.53 28.61 -8.83
C GLU A 218 10.95 28.45 -8.24
N GLY A 219 11.91 27.95 -9.01
CA GLY A 219 13.30 27.77 -8.57
C GLY A 219 13.50 26.67 -7.52
N LEU A 220 12.51 25.78 -7.33
CA LEU A 220 12.60 24.68 -6.38
C LEU A 220 13.36 23.47 -6.94
N PHE A 221 13.53 23.39 -8.25
CA PHE A 221 14.31 22.36 -8.92
C PHE A 221 15.67 22.93 -9.31
N VAL A 222 16.63 22.83 -8.42
CA VAL A 222 18.03 23.15 -8.69
C VAL A 222 18.74 21.83 -9.00
N ALA A 223 18.95 21.59 -10.31
CA ALA A 223 19.76 20.44 -10.72
C ALA A 223 21.20 20.66 -10.21
N GLY A 224 21.64 19.79 -9.29
CA GLY A 224 23.02 19.74 -8.83
C GLY A 224 23.89 18.93 -9.79
#